data_25937bd74eef0a3becf06ee7bfb6ba97
#
_entry.id   25937bd74eef0a3becf06ee7bfb6ba97
#
_cell.length_a   1.000
_cell.length_b   1.000
_cell.length_c   1.000
_cell.angle_alpha   90.00
_cell.angle_beta   90.00
_cell.angle_gamma   90.00
#
_symmetry.space_group_name_H-M   'P 1'
#
loop_
_entity.id
_entity.type
_entity.pdbx_description
1 polymer ?
#
loop_
_entity_poly.entity_id
_entity_poly.type
_entity_poly.pdbx_seq_one_letter_code
_entity_poly.pdbx_strand_id
1 'polypeptide(L)'
;MGKTIADVIDLAIQREEEAYHFYMDIHSKVQDAGVRDTVDFIAGEEKKHKAFLVGYREGNYGTDALRMADVIEYRIAEYLVEPEISKESSAQDVYLVAAHRENRSHQFYSELANMHADSELKTMLTKMANEELKHKEKMEYLYANTAFPQTSGG
;
A
#
# COMPACT_ATOMS: atom_id res chain seq x y z
N MET A 1 -6.19 -10.92 27.44
CA MET A 1 -5.37 -11.92 26.78
C MET A 1 -4.78 -11.36 25.51
N GLY A 2 -3.47 -11.52 25.35
CA GLY A 2 -2.77 -11.03 24.18
C GLY A 2 -3.15 -11.77 22.91
N LYS A 3 -3.02 -11.08 21.76
CA LYS A 3 -3.23 -11.69 20.45
C LYS A 3 -2.11 -12.68 20.17
N THR A 4 -2.46 -13.83 19.60
CA THR A 4 -1.48 -14.79 19.10
C THR A 4 -0.87 -14.30 17.81
N ILE A 5 0.24 -14.90 17.37
CA ILE A 5 0.86 -14.61 16.09
C ILE A 5 -0.14 -14.85 14.96
N ALA A 6 -0.92 -15.94 15.04
CA ALA A 6 -1.95 -16.23 14.04
C ALA A 6 -3.01 -15.12 13.98
N ASP A 7 -3.43 -14.58 15.13
CA ASP A 7 -4.40 -13.48 15.17
C ASP A 7 -3.85 -12.22 14.49
N VAL A 8 -2.58 -11.91 14.72
CA VAL A 8 -1.91 -10.76 14.09
C VAL A 8 -1.87 -10.93 12.57
N ILE A 9 -1.51 -12.11 12.11
CA ILE A 9 -1.42 -12.40 10.68
C ILE A 9 -2.82 -12.37 10.04
N ASP A 10 -3.84 -12.89 10.73
CA ASP A 10 -5.23 -12.84 10.25
C ASP A 10 -5.71 -11.40 10.09
N LEU A 11 -5.37 -10.52 11.02
CA LEU A 11 -5.70 -9.10 10.92
C LEU A 11 -5.01 -8.47 9.70
N ALA A 12 -3.74 -8.80 9.47
CA ALA A 12 -3.00 -8.31 8.31
C ALA A 12 -3.61 -8.81 7.00
N ILE A 13 -4.00 -10.09 6.93
CA ILE A 13 -4.68 -10.67 5.77
C ILE A 13 -5.98 -9.91 5.47
N GLN A 14 -6.77 -9.64 6.50
CA GLN A 14 -8.01 -8.88 6.35
C GLN A 14 -7.74 -7.49 5.79
N ARG A 15 -6.71 -6.81 6.26
CA ARG A 15 -6.33 -5.49 5.76
C ARG A 15 -5.93 -5.53 4.29
N GLU A 16 -5.22 -6.56 3.86
CA GLU A 16 -4.85 -6.72 2.45
C GLU A 16 -6.08 -6.98 1.57
N GLU A 17 -7.03 -7.76 2.04
CA GLU A 17 -8.30 -7.97 1.34
C GLU A 17 -9.08 -6.67 1.20
N GLU A 18 -9.16 -5.88 2.27
CA GLU A 18 -9.83 -4.59 2.25
C GLU A 18 -9.15 -3.63 1.27
N ALA A 19 -7.82 -3.61 1.24
CA ALA A 19 -7.05 -2.78 0.31
C ALA A 19 -7.32 -3.20 -1.14
N TYR A 20 -7.31 -4.50 -1.42
CA TYR A 20 -7.63 -5.02 -2.76
C TYR A 20 -9.02 -4.54 -3.21
N HIS A 21 -10.02 -4.71 -2.38
CA HIS A 21 -11.39 -4.29 -2.73
C HIS A 21 -11.49 -2.77 -2.88
N PHE A 22 -10.78 -2.03 -2.06
CA PHE A 22 -10.71 -0.57 -2.18
C PHE A 22 -10.21 -0.16 -3.57
N TYR A 23 -9.12 -0.78 -4.04
CA TYR A 23 -8.57 -0.45 -5.36
C TYR A 23 -9.45 -0.95 -6.51
N MET A 24 -10.08 -2.10 -6.36
CA MET A 24 -10.99 -2.61 -7.39
C MET A 24 -12.27 -1.77 -7.48
N ASP A 25 -12.72 -1.18 -6.38
CA ASP A 25 -13.82 -0.23 -6.39
C ASP A 25 -13.45 1.02 -7.20
N ILE A 26 -12.25 1.57 -6.97
CA ILE A 26 -11.74 2.70 -7.76
C ILE A 26 -11.64 2.31 -9.23
N HIS A 27 -11.09 1.14 -9.53
CA HIS A 27 -10.95 0.62 -10.90
C HIS A 27 -12.30 0.61 -11.63
N SER A 28 -13.36 0.25 -10.94
CA SER A 28 -14.71 0.20 -11.52
C SER A 28 -15.29 1.60 -11.82
N LYS A 29 -14.79 2.64 -11.14
CA LYS A 29 -15.30 4.01 -11.25
C LYS A 29 -14.55 4.85 -12.27
N VAL A 30 -13.24 4.68 -12.37
CA VAL A 30 -12.40 5.50 -13.25
C VAL A 30 -12.43 4.99 -14.69
N GLN A 31 -12.30 5.91 -15.64
CA GLN A 31 -12.38 5.58 -17.07
C GLN A 31 -11.02 5.64 -17.76
N ASP A 32 -10.08 6.44 -17.24
CA ASP A 32 -8.76 6.58 -17.85
C ASP A 32 -8.00 5.25 -17.80
N ALA A 33 -7.57 4.77 -18.98
CA ALA A 33 -6.90 3.47 -19.10
C ALA A 33 -5.59 3.40 -18.31
N GLY A 34 -4.80 4.47 -18.31
CA GLY A 34 -3.53 4.51 -17.58
C GLY A 34 -3.75 4.46 -16.08
N VAL A 35 -4.76 5.18 -15.59
CA VAL A 35 -5.12 5.15 -14.16
C VAL A 35 -5.62 3.76 -13.76
N ARG A 36 -6.47 3.16 -14.59
CA ARG A 36 -6.98 1.80 -14.34
C ARG A 36 -5.84 0.78 -14.27
N ASP A 37 -4.87 0.89 -15.17
CA ASP A 37 -3.70 -0.02 -15.17
C ASP A 37 -2.87 0.15 -13.90
N THR A 38 -2.67 1.38 -13.44
CA THR A 38 -1.93 1.66 -12.20
C THR A 38 -2.66 1.08 -10.98
N VAL A 39 -3.97 1.31 -10.90
CA VAL A 39 -4.80 0.79 -9.80
C VAL A 39 -4.82 -0.73 -9.81
N ASP A 40 -4.91 -1.34 -10.99
CA ASP A 40 -4.88 -2.79 -11.15
C ASP A 40 -3.54 -3.37 -10.70
N PHE A 41 -2.44 -2.69 -11.03
CA PHE A 41 -1.11 -3.08 -10.55
C PHE A 41 -1.03 -3.09 -9.02
N ILE A 42 -1.49 -2.02 -8.37
CA ILE A 42 -1.46 -1.94 -6.90
C ILE A 42 -2.38 -2.99 -6.27
N ALA A 43 -3.57 -3.18 -6.84
CA ALA A 43 -4.48 -4.25 -6.38
C ALA A 43 -3.82 -5.62 -6.47
N GLY A 44 -3.08 -5.89 -7.55
CA GLY A 44 -2.30 -7.11 -7.72
C GLY A 44 -1.22 -7.28 -6.67
N GLU A 45 -0.55 -6.19 -6.27
CA GLU A 45 0.45 -6.22 -5.20
C GLU A 45 -0.19 -6.56 -3.85
N GLU A 46 -1.39 -6.02 -3.57
CA GLU A 46 -2.11 -6.37 -2.34
C GLU A 46 -2.49 -7.85 -2.31
N LYS A 47 -2.86 -8.43 -3.45
CA LYS A 47 -3.09 -9.89 -3.56
C LYS A 47 -1.83 -10.70 -3.28
N LYS A 48 -0.68 -10.24 -3.74
CA LYS A 48 0.61 -10.89 -3.48
C LYS A 48 0.95 -10.83 -2.00
N HIS A 49 0.71 -9.69 -1.35
CA HIS A 49 0.91 -9.53 0.09
C HIS A 49 0.02 -10.49 0.87
N LYS A 50 -1.25 -10.60 0.48
CA LYS A 50 -2.17 -11.56 1.10
C LYS A 50 -1.66 -13.00 0.97
N ALA A 51 -1.26 -13.39 -0.24
CA ALA A 51 -0.73 -14.74 -0.49
C ALA A 51 0.52 -15.01 0.35
N PHE A 52 1.42 -14.02 0.47
CA PHE A 52 2.59 -14.13 1.33
C PHE A 52 2.19 -14.34 2.80
N LEU A 53 1.23 -13.56 3.30
CA LEU A 53 0.79 -13.66 4.68
C LEU A 53 0.13 -15.00 4.98
N VAL A 54 -0.68 -15.50 4.06
CA VAL A 54 -1.31 -16.84 4.18
C VAL A 54 -0.23 -17.90 4.26
N GLY A 55 0.77 -17.85 3.37
CA GLY A 55 1.89 -18.79 3.38
C GLY A 55 2.73 -18.68 4.64
N TYR A 56 2.99 -17.46 5.12
CA TYR A 56 3.73 -17.23 6.35
C TYR A 56 2.99 -17.83 7.55
N ARG A 57 1.67 -17.65 7.61
CA ARG A 57 0.83 -18.26 8.66
C ARG A 57 0.95 -19.77 8.69
N GLU A 58 1.06 -20.39 7.51
CA GLU A 58 1.20 -21.84 7.37
C GLU A 58 2.64 -22.33 7.51
N GLY A 59 3.60 -21.41 7.69
CA GLY A 59 5.01 -21.74 7.83
C GLY A 59 5.73 -22.04 6.52
N ASN A 60 5.12 -21.70 5.39
CA ASN A 60 5.66 -22.03 4.06
C ASN A 60 6.69 -21.02 3.53
N TYR A 61 6.72 -19.81 4.09
CA TYR A 61 7.60 -18.74 3.62
C TYR A 61 8.44 -18.17 4.74
N GLY A 62 9.67 -17.78 4.40
CA GLY A 62 10.48 -16.93 5.24
C GLY A 62 10.28 -15.46 4.84
N THR A 63 10.95 -14.56 5.53
CA THR A 63 10.86 -13.11 5.28
C THR A 63 11.59 -12.67 4.01
N ASP A 64 12.38 -13.55 3.41
CA ASP A 64 13.18 -13.24 2.21
C ASP A 64 12.32 -12.93 0.98
N ALA A 65 11.06 -13.35 0.98
CA ALA A 65 10.13 -13.02 -0.09
C ALA A 65 9.79 -11.53 -0.14
N LEU A 66 10.01 -10.79 0.96
CA LEU A 66 9.77 -9.36 1.05
C LEU A 66 11.07 -8.58 0.88
N ARG A 67 10.97 -7.43 0.22
CA ARG A 67 12.14 -6.61 -0.06
C ARG A 67 12.27 -5.49 0.96
N MET A 68 13.51 -5.25 1.41
CA MET A 68 13.86 -4.06 2.17
C MET A 68 14.64 -3.15 1.24
N ALA A 69 14.04 -2.05 0.86
CA ALA A 69 14.68 -1.07 -0.01
C ALA A 69 14.54 0.32 0.60
N ASP A 70 15.49 1.18 0.33
CA ASP A 70 15.40 2.58 0.71
C ASP A 70 14.26 3.23 -0.08
N VAL A 71 13.48 4.04 0.59
CA VAL A 71 12.31 4.70 0.02
C VAL A 71 12.43 6.20 0.22
N ILE A 72 12.14 6.94 -0.84
CA ILE A 72 12.05 8.40 -0.76
C ILE A 72 10.65 8.77 -0.30
N GLU A 73 10.56 9.46 0.83
CA GLU A 73 9.28 9.91 1.35
C GLU A 73 8.98 11.33 0.85
N TYR A 74 8.05 11.44 -0.07
CA TYR A 74 7.60 12.75 -0.54
C TYR A 74 6.68 13.44 0.46
N ARG A 75 6.00 12.69 1.32
CA ARG A 75 5.07 13.17 2.36
C ARG A 75 3.92 14.01 1.80
N ILE A 76 3.49 13.70 0.60
CA ILE A 76 2.37 14.41 -0.04
C ILE A 76 1.06 14.07 0.67
N ALA A 77 0.86 12.79 0.98
CA ALA A 77 -0.37 12.34 1.61
C ALA A 77 -0.62 12.96 2.98
N GLU A 78 0.43 13.29 3.74
CA GLU A 78 0.29 13.88 5.07
C GLU A 78 -0.17 15.33 5.03
N TYR A 79 0.02 16.02 3.91
CA TYR A 79 -0.23 17.46 3.80
C TYR A 79 -1.46 17.81 2.97
N LEU A 80 -1.99 16.86 2.19
CA LEU A 80 -3.12 17.11 1.31
C LEU A 80 -4.35 16.33 1.76
N VAL A 81 -5.53 16.95 1.63
CA VAL A 81 -6.80 16.32 1.99
C VAL A 81 -7.12 15.21 0.97
N GLU A 82 -7.57 14.06 1.49
CA GLU A 82 -7.97 12.93 0.65
C GLU A 82 -9.29 13.27 -0.07
N PRO A 83 -9.31 13.25 -1.41
CA PRO A 83 -10.54 13.49 -2.17
C PRO A 83 -11.43 12.26 -2.22
N GLU A 84 -12.72 12.48 -2.51
CA GLU A 84 -13.64 11.39 -2.84
C GLU A 84 -13.50 11.02 -4.32
N ILE A 85 -13.61 9.72 -4.60
CA ILE A 85 -13.46 9.21 -5.97
C ILE A 85 -14.83 8.99 -6.60
N SER A 86 -15.00 9.54 -7.82
CA SER A 86 -16.18 9.38 -8.65
C SER A 86 -15.75 9.14 -10.11
N LYS A 87 -16.72 9.04 -11.01
CA LYS A 87 -16.44 8.89 -12.45
C LYS A 87 -15.70 10.09 -13.03
N GLU A 88 -15.89 11.29 -12.44
CA GLU A 88 -15.27 12.52 -12.88
C GLU A 88 -13.93 12.78 -12.23
N SER A 89 -13.48 11.92 -11.32
CA SER A 89 -12.20 12.10 -10.65
C SER A 89 -11.04 12.06 -11.63
N SER A 90 -10.11 13.00 -11.46
CA SER A 90 -8.89 13.05 -12.27
C SER A 90 -7.91 11.96 -11.86
N ALA A 91 -6.93 11.68 -12.71
CA ALA A 91 -5.82 10.80 -12.38
C ALA A 91 -5.11 11.28 -11.12
N GLN A 92 -4.91 12.59 -10.99
CA GLN A 92 -4.31 13.21 -9.81
C GLN A 92 -5.05 12.83 -8.53
N ASP A 93 -6.37 12.91 -8.52
CA ASP A 93 -7.18 12.55 -7.35
C ASP A 93 -7.01 11.08 -6.99
N VAL A 94 -7.00 10.20 -7.97
CA VAL A 94 -6.83 8.75 -7.76
C VAL A 94 -5.47 8.47 -7.12
N TYR A 95 -4.40 9.08 -7.64
CA TYR A 95 -3.06 8.88 -7.11
C TYR A 95 -2.95 9.40 -5.67
N LEU A 96 -3.59 10.52 -5.36
CA LEU A 96 -3.60 11.06 -4.01
C LEU A 96 -4.35 10.15 -3.03
N VAL A 97 -5.52 9.64 -3.43
CA VAL A 97 -6.29 8.68 -2.61
C VAL A 97 -5.47 7.42 -2.37
N ALA A 98 -4.82 6.91 -3.42
CA ALA A 98 -3.96 5.73 -3.29
C ALA A 98 -2.78 5.99 -2.34
N ALA A 99 -2.14 7.16 -2.42
CA ALA A 99 -1.06 7.54 -1.51
C ALA A 99 -1.55 7.56 -0.05
N HIS A 100 -2.74 8.10 0.20
CA HIS A 100 -3.35 8.09 1.53
C HIS A 100 -3.59 6.67 2.03
N ARG A 101 -4.12 5.81 1.17
CA ARG A 101 -4.40 4.42 1.53
C ARG A 101 -3.10 3.68 1.88
N GLU A 102 -2.07 3.85 1.06
CA GLU A 102 -0.77 3.22 1.30
C GLU A 102 -0.12 3.77 2.57
N ASN A 103 -0.29 5.05 2.86
CA ASN A 103 0.21 5.64 4.09
C ASN A 103 -0.47 5.00 5.32
N ARG A 104 -1.79 4.79 5.28
CA ARG A 104 -2.51 4.10 6.35
C ARG A 104 -2.02 2.68 6.54
N SER A 105 -1.77 1.96 5.44
CA SER A 105 -1.25 0.59 5.49
C SER A 105 0.17 0.55 6.06
N HIS A 106 1.02 1.49 5.66
CA HIS A 106 2.36 1.63 6.20
C HIS A 106 2.32 1.85 7.71
N GLN A 107 1.48 2.77 8.17
CA GLN A 107 1.33 3.06 9.60
C GLN A 107 0.82 1.84 10.37
N PHE A 108 -0.14 1.13 9.80
CA PHE A 108 -0.68 -0.09 10.40
C PHE A 108 0.43 -1.12 10.66
N TYR A 109 1.23 -1.43 9.64
CA TYR A 109 2.30 -2.41 9.79
C TYR A 109 3.42 -1.92 10.70
N SER A 110 3.75 -0.63 10.67
CA SER A 110 4.77 -0.05 11.53
C SER A 110 4.37 -0.10 13.00
N GLU A 111 3.12 0.24 13.31
CA GLU A 111 2.61 0.17 14.67
C GLU A 111 2.55 -1.27 15.15
N LEU A 112 2.10 -2.17 14.30
CA LEU A 112 2.02 -3.59 14.62
C LEU A 112 3.41 -4.17 14.91
N ALA A 113 4.41 -3.80 14.10
CA ALA A 113 5.79 -4.21 14.31
C ALA A 113 6.33 -3.71 15.66
N ASN A 114 6.01 -2.46 16.01
CA ASN A 114 6.49 -1.85 17.26
C ASN A 114 5.85 -2.44 18.51
N MET A 115 4.75 -3.15 18.37
CA MET A 115 4.07 -3.83 19.49
C MET A 115 4.70 -5.18 19.82
N HIS A 116 5.62 -5.66 19.02
CA HIS A 116 6.25 -6.98 19.21
C HIS A 116 7.72 -6.84 19.54
N ALA A 117 8.21 -7.76 20.39
CA ALA A 117 9.62 -7.85 20.70
C ALA A 117 10.41 -8.26 19.45
N ASP A 118 11.72 -7.99 19.46
CA ASP A 118 12.61 -8.35 18.38
C ASP A 118 12.47 -9.84 18.05
N SER A 119 12.01 -10.14 16.86
CA SER A 119 11.61 -11.49 16.47
C SER A 119 11.46 -11.56 14.95
N GLU A 120 11.28 -12.77 14.44
CA GLU A 120 10.95 -12.97 13.02
C GLU A 120 9.65 -12.27 12.64
N LEU A 121 8.64 -12.30 13.52
CA LEU A 121 7.38 -11.61 13.29
C LEU A 121 7.59 -10.10 13.12
N LYS A 122 8.35 -9.48 14.02
CA LYS A 122 8.66 -8.04 13.91
C LYS A 122 9.39 -7.74 12.62
N THR A 123 10.34 -8.57 12.23
CA THR A 123 11.06 -8.42 10.96
C THR A 123 10.12 -8.49 9.78
N MET A 124 9.21 -9.46 9.77
CA MET A 124 8.22 -9.61 8.71
C MET A 124 7.31 -8.37 8.62
N LEU A 125 6.78 -7.92 9.75
CA LEU A 125 5.89 -6.75 9.78
C LEU A 125 6.62 -5.47 9.34
N THR A 126 7.90 -5.33 9.71
CA THR A 126 8.72 -4.19 9.26
C THR A 126 8.92 -4.21 7.75
N LYS A 127 9.15 -5.39 7.17
CA LYS A 127 9.27 -5.53 5.72
C LYS A 127 7.96 -5.21 5.02
N MET A 128 6.83 -5.63 5.58
CA MET A 128 5.50 -5.28 5.05
C MET A 128 5.29 -3.76 5.08
N ALA A 129 5.64 -3.11 6.20
CA ALA A 129 5.55 -1.66 6.31
C ALA A 129 6.36 -0.96 5.21
N ASN A 130 7.55 -1.48 4.92
CA ASN A 130 8.42 -0.92 3.90
C ASN A 130 7.85 -1.12 2.48
N GLU A 131 7.23 -2.26 2.21
CA GLU A 131 6.56 -2.51 0.92
C GLU A 131 5.43 -1.50 0.71
N GLU A 132 4.63 -1.24 1.74
CA GLU A 132 3.55 -0.24 1.66
C GLU A 132 4.09 1.18 1.47
N LEU A 133 5.22 1.50 2.09
CA LEU A 133 5.88 2.79 1.92
C LEU A 133 6.37 2.98 0.48
N LYS A 134 6.85 1.92 -0.15
CA LYS A 134 7.25 1.96 -1.58
C LYS A 134 6.05 2.22 -2.48
N HIS A 135 4.90 1.62 -2.19
CA HIS A 135 3.67 1.90 -2.94
C HIS A 135 3.23 3.35 -2.74
N LYS A 136 3.32 3.86 -1.51
CA LYS A 136 3.04 5.28 -1.22
C LYS A 136 3.94 6.18 -2.04
N GLU A 137 5.25 5.92 -2.05
CA GLU A 137 6.22 6.68 -2.86
C GLU A 137 5.82 6.70 -4.33
N LYS A 138 5.45 5.53 -4.87
CA LYS A 138 5.05 5.43 -6.27
C LYS A 138 3.82 6.28 -6.56
N MET A 139 2.82 6.24 -5.68
CA MET A 139 1.60 7.02 -5.86
C MET A 139 1.86 8.52 -5.74
N GLU A 140 2.70 8.91 -4.79
CA GLU A 140 3.10 10.32 -4.63
C GLU A 140 3.91 10.83 -5.83
N TYR A 141 4.78 9.98 -6.37
CA TYR A 141 5.54 10.30 -7.59
C TYR A 141 4.59 10.52 -8.76
N LEU A 142 3.61 9.64 -8.95
CA LEU A 142 2.61 9.78 -10.01
C LEU A 142 1.75 11.02 -9.81
N TYR A 143 1.36 11.31 -8.56
CA TYR A 143 0.64 12.54 -8.22
C TYR A 143 1.45 13.77 -8.62
N ALA A 144 2.71 13.84 -8.20
CA ALA A 144 3.57 14.98 -8.48
C ALA A 144 3.75 15.22 -9.98
N ASN A 145 3.94 14.14 -10.76
CA ASN A 145 4.08 14.24 -12.20
C ASN A 145 2.80 14.64 -12.92
N THR A 146 1.64 14.29 -12.36
CA THR A 146 0.33 14.64 -12.92
C THR A 146 -0.06 16.06 -12.54
N ALA A 147 0.18 16.45 -11.26
CA ALA A 147 -0.17 17.78 -10.75
C ALA A 147 0.79 18.87 -11.27
N PHE A 148 2.06 18.52 -11.45
CA PHE A 148 3.12 19.45 -11.86
C PHE A 148 3.87 18.85 -13.04
N PRO A 149 3.22 18.74 -14.21
CA PRO A 149 3.87 18.11 -15.37
C PRO A 149 5.11 18.91 -15.76
N GLN A 150 6.22 18.20 -15.92
CA GLN A 150 7.43 18.83 -16.41
C GLN A 150 7.23 19.17 -17.88
N THR A 151 7.29 20.46 -18.20
CA THR A 151 7.38 20.86 -19.58
C THR A 151 8.70 20.36 -20.12
N SER A 152 8.65 19.52 -21.16
CA SER A 152 9.84 19.17 -21.90
C SER A 152 10.50 20.49 -22.28
N GLY A 153 11.65 20.78 -21.68
CA GLY A 153 12.31 22.07 -21.80
C GLY A 153 12.47 22.47 -23.25
N GLY A 154 11.67 23.40 -23.62
CA GLY A 154 11.88 24.06 -24.89
C GLY A 154 13.06 24.93 -24.79
#